data_fb6f7527fd69208f35f85267a69dfc5c
#
_entry.id   fb6f7527fd69208f35f85267a69dfc5c
#
_cell.length_a   1.000
_cell.length_b   1.000
_cell.length_c   1.000
_cell.angle_alpha   90.00
_cell.angle_beta   90.00
_cell.angle_gamma   90.00
#
_symmetry.space_group_name_H-M   'P 1'
#
loop_
_entity.id
_entity.type
_entity.pdbx_description
1 polymer ?
#
loop_
_entity_poly.entity_id
_entity_poly.type
_entity_poly.pdbx_seq_one_letter_code
_entity_poly.pdbx_strand_id
1 'polypeptide(L)'
;MLAREVPDDLDAALPVFEPGSMATRAASGKVLSALASAVPELWGGSADLAGSNNTTMAGVNSFIPAERSSHDFTGAPGGRTLHFGIREHAMGNIANGIT
;
A
#
# COMPACT_ATOMS: atom_id res chain seq x y z
N MET A 1 -6.62 -8.51 10.77
CA MET A 1 -7.85 -8.13 11.49
C MET A 1 -8.71 -9.36 11.75
N LEU A 2 -8.73 -9.83 12.99
CA LEU A 2 -9.47 -11.05 13.34
C LEU A 2 -10.97 -10.83 13.40
N ALA A 3 -11.41 -9.65 13.80
CA ALA A 3 -12.83 -9.32 13.96
C ALA A 3 -13.52 -8.97 12.64
N ARG A 4 -12.76 -8.69 11.58
CA ARG A 4 -13.27 -8.27 10.26
C ARG A 4 -14.23 -7.08 10.34
N GLU A 5 -13.94 -6.15 11.23
CA GLU A 5 -14.73 -4.94 11.40
C GLU A 5 -14.20 -3.83 10.50
N VAL A 6 -15.12 -3.05 9.93
CA VAL A 6 -14.77 -1.86 9.15
C VAL A 6 -14.65 -0.68 10.13
N PRO A 7 -13.58 0.13 10.05
CA PRO A 7 -13.46 1.32 10.89
C PRO A 7 -14.66 2.27 10.71
N ASP A 8 -15.18 2.80 11.79
CA ASP A 8 -16.36 3.69 11.77
C ASP A 8 -16.08 5.01 11.04
N ASP A 9 -14.82 5.45 11.05
CA ASP A 9 -14.37 6.71 10.44
C ASP A 9 -13.81 6.53 9.03
N LEU A 10 -14.04 5.39 8.39
CA LEU A 10 -13.46 5.08 7.08
C LEU A 10 -13.84 6.12 6.02
N ASP A 11 -15.10 6.51 5.97
CA ASP A 11 -15.56 7.50 5.00
C ASP A 11 -14.88 8.86 5.20
N ALA A 12 -14.66 9.25 6.45
CA ALA A 12 -13.98 10.51 6.78
C ALA A 12 -12.50 10.48 6.41
N ALA A 13 -11.87 9.30 6.36
CA ALA A 13 -10.47 9.15 6.01
C ALA A 13 -10.22 9.28 4.49
N LEU A 14 -11.26 9.09 3.67
CA LEU A 14 -11.13 9.15 2.22
C LEU A 14 -10.93 10.60 1.75
N PRO A 15 -10.00 10.85 0.79
CA PRO A 15 -9.83 12.18 0.24
C PRO A 15 -11.02 12.60 -0.62
N VAL A 16 -11.35 13.90 -0.58
CA VAL A 16 -12.35 14.49 -1.47
C VAL A 16 -11.60 15.26 -2.56
N PHE A 17 -11.90 14.95 -3.82
CA PHE A 17 -11.25 15.59 -4.96
C PHE A 17 -12.10 16.73 -5.49
N GLU A 18 -11.45 17.86 -5.78
CA GLU A 18 -12.08 18.95 -6.52
C GLU A 18 -12.28 18.53 -7.97
N PRO A 19 -13.34 19.05 -8.65
CA PRO A 19 -13.52 18.80 -10.08
C PRO A 19 -12.29 19.24 -10.87
N GLY A 20 -11.82 18.38 -11.78
CA GLY A 20 -10.62 18.66 -12.56
C GLY A 20 -10.10 17.42 -13.25
N SER A 21 -8.96 17.59 -13.91
CA SER A 21 -8.27 16.49 -14.61
C SER A 21 -7.17 15.93 -13.73
N MET A 22 -7.18 14.61 -13.53
CA MET A 22 -6.16 13.90 -12.76
C MET A 22 -5.97 12.50 -13.33
N ALA A 23 -4.72 12.05 -13.42
CA ALA A 23 -4.45 10.67 -13.82
C ALA A 23 -5.01 9.69 -12.77
N THR A 24 -5.63 8.63 -13.23
CA THR A 24 -6.25 7.62 -12.36
C THR A 24 -5.26 7.06 -11.33
N ARG A 25 -4.01 6.81 -11.75
CA ARG A 25 -2.96 6.32 -10.85
C ARG A 25 -2.65 7.31 -9.71
N ALA A 26 -2.71 8.61 -9.99
CA ALA A 26 -2.47 9.65 -8.98
C ALA A 26 -3.64 9.70 -7.98
N ALA A 27 -4.87 9.62 -8.46
CA ALA A 27 -6.06 9.55 -7.61
C ALA A 27 -6.02 8.30 -6.73
N SER A 28 -5.72 7.15 -7.33
CA SER A 28 -5.59 5.87 -6.62
C SER A 28 -4.50 5.94 -5.52
N GLY A 29 -3.36 6.54 -5.83
CA GLY A 29 -2.26 6.70 -4.86
C GLY A 29 -2.66 7.53 -3.65
N LYS A 30 -3.43 8.59 -3.85
CA LYS A 30 -3.94 9.42 -2.74
C LYS A 30 -4.91 8.65 -1.85
N VAL A 31 -5.82 7.91 -2.46
CA VAL A 31 -6.78 7.06 -1.74
C VAL A 31 -6.03 5.97 -0.96
N LEU A 32 -5.07 5.31 -1.58
CA LEU A 32 -4.29 4.26 -0.95
C LEU A 32 -3.55 4.76 0.29
N SER A 33 -2.88 5.90 0.19
CA SER A 33 -2.16 6.49 1.33
C SER A 33 -3.11 6.90 2.46
N ALA A 34 -4.28 7.43 2.14
CA ALA A 34 -5.30 7.76 3.14
C ALA A 34 -5.83 6.50 3.84
N LEU A 35 -6.12 5.46 3.07
CA LEU A 35 -6.60 4.18 3.62
C LEU A 35 -5.54 3.49 4.47
N ALA A 36 -4.26 3.59 4.10
CA ALA A 36 -3.17 2.98 4.84
C ALA A 36 -3.08 3.50 6.27
N SER A 37 -3.46 4.77 6.50
CA SER A 37 -3.51 5.36 7.84
C SER A 37 -4.75 4.92 8.62
N ALA A 38 -5.89 4.74 7.94
CA ALA A 38 -7.15 4.38 8.58
C ALA A 38 -7.29 2.87 8.80
N VAL A 39 -6.65 2.05 7.98
CA VAL A 39 -6.76 0.59 8.01
C VAL A 39 -5.37 -0.02 8.24
N PRO A 40 -4.99 -0.28 9.51
CA PRO A 40 -3.65 -0.80 9.83
C PRO A 40 -3.36 -2.18 9.22
N GLU A 41 -4.38 -2.93 8.84
CA GLU A 41 -4.24 -4.25 8.22
C GLU A 41 -4.07 -4.20 6.71
N LEU A 42 -4.12 -3.01 6.10
CA LEU A 42 -3.95 -2.87 4.66
C LEU A 42 -2.49 -3.12 4.27
N TRP A 43 -2.28 -4.10 3.43
CA TRP A 43 -0.99 -4.41 2.83
C TRP A 43 -1.02 -4.02 1.36
N GLY A 44 0.10 -3.59 0.85
CA GLY A 44 0.24 -3.20 -0.55
C GLY A 44 1.59 -3.59 -1.10
N GLY A 45 1.74 -3.45 -2.41
CA GLY A 45 3.01 -3.75 -3.05
C GLY A 45 2.94 -3.64 -4.56
N SER A 46 4.05 -3.91 -5.19
CA SER A 46 4.16 -3.85 -6.64
C SER A 46 5.26 -4.78 -7.13
N ALA A 47 5.16 -5.19 -8.38
CA ALA A 47 6.19 -5.94 -9.08
C ALA A 47 7.21 -4.98 -9.71
N ASP A 48 7.92 -4.24 -8.85
CA ASP A 48 9.00 -3.30 -9.19
C ASP A 48 8.54 -2.05 -9.96
N LEU A 49 7.28 -1.66 -9.82
CA LEU A 49 6.70 -0.50 -10.51
C LEU A 49 5.98 0.47 -9.55
N ALA A 50 6.29 0.42 -8.26
CA ALA A 50 5.59 1.20 -7.24
C ALA A 50 5.58 2.71 -7.53
N GLY A 51 6.70 3.25 -8.01
CA GLY A 51 6.79 4.66 -8.37
C GLY A 51 5.90 5.05 -9.55
N SER A 52 5.86 4.21 -10.59
CA SER A 52 5.03 4.46 -11.77
C SER A 52 3.54 4.26 -11.52
N ASN A 53 3.20 3.30 -10.68
CA ASN A 53 1.82 2.94 -10.37
C ASN A 53 1.25 3.70 -9.19
N ASN A 54 2.07 4.46 -8.45
CA ASN A 54 1.69 5.15 -7.23
C ASN A 54 1.09 4.20 -6.18
N THR A 55 1.73 3.05 -5.98
CA THR A 55 1.28 2.04 -5.02
C THR A 55 2.06 2.06 -3.71
N THR A 56 2.93 3.05 -3.52
CA THR A 56 3.64 3.26 -2.26
C THR A 56 2.71 3.94 -1.25
N MET A 57 2.49 3.30 -0.13
CA MET A 57 1.71 3.87 0.97
C MET A 57 2.60 4.79 1.81
N ALA A 58 2.24 6.06 1.89
CA ALA A 58 3.03 7.05 2.62
C ALA A 58 3.13 6.70 4.11
N GLY A 59 4.35 6.74 4.64
CA GLY A 59 4.60 6.48 6.05
C GLY A 59 4.56 5.00 6.47
N VAL A 60 4.39 4.09 5.53
CA VAL A 60 4.34 2.64 5.79
C VAL A 60 5.68 2.00 5.48
N ASN A 61 6.18 1.21 6.43
CA ASN A 61 7.46 0.50 6.26
C ASN A 61 7.32 -0.67 5.29
N SER A 62 8.44 -1.02 4.66
CA SER A 62 8.54 -2.19 3.81
C SER A 62 8.67 -3.47 4.62
N PHE A 63 8.08 -4.55 4.15
CA PHE A 63 8.20 -5.88 4.75
C PHE A 63 9.53 -6.53 4.31
N ILE A 64 10.60 -6.00 4.87
CA ILE A 64 11.96 -6.51 4.69
C ILE A 64 12.68 -6.41 6.04
N PRO A 65 13.77 -7.20 6.27
CA PRO A 65 14.55 -7.06 7.49
C PRO A 65 15.08 -5.64 7.67
N ALA A 66 15.12 -5.16 8.91
CA ALA A 66 15.55 -3.79 9.21
C ALA A 66 16.98 -3.50 8.72
N GLU A 67 17.88 -4.49 8.79
CA GLU A 67 19.26 -4.39 8.30
C GLU A 67 19.37 -4.29 6.77
N ARG A 68 18.29 -4.53 6.06
CA ARG A 68 18.19 -4.36 4.61
C ARG A 68 17.58 -3.01 4.21
N SER A 69 17.37 -2.13 5.17
CA SER A 69 16.87 -0.78 4.89
C SER A 69 17.84 -0.03 3.97
N SER A 70 17.29 0.78 3.07
CA SER A 70 18.06 1.59 2.15
C SER A 70 17.56 3.03 2.17
N HIS A 71 18.16 3.89 1.34
CA HIS A 71 17.71 5.26 1.14
C HIS A 71 16.23 5.32 0.71
N ASP A 72 15.78 4.36 -0.12
CA ASP A 72 14.43 4.35 -0.68
C ASP A 72 13.41 3.62 0.20
N PHE A 73 13.87 2.64 1.01
CA PHE A 73 12.97 1.78 1.78
C PHE A 73 13.42 1.66 3.23
N THR A 74 12.51 1.88 4.15
CA THR A 74 12.72 1.55 5.56
C THR A 74 12.09 0.18 5.83
N GLY A 75 12.91 -0.80 6.18
CA GLY A 75 12.47 -2.15 6.47
C GLY A 75 12.09 -2.33 7.93
N ALA A 76 11.06 -3.12 8.17
CA ALA A 76 10.66 -3.54 9.52
C ALA A 76 9.94 -4.88 9.44
N PRO A 77 10.03 -5.75 10.48
CA PRO A 77 9.31 -7.02 10.50
C PRO A 77 7.80 -6.87 10.40
N GLY A 78 7.26 -5.75 10.89
CA GLY A 78 5.84 -5.41 10.78
C GLY A 78 5.49 -4.52 9.58
N GLY A 79 6.39 -4.38 8.61
CA GLY A 79 6.13 -3.58 7.41
C GLY A 79 5.00 -4.15 6.56
N ARG A 80 4.25 -3.28 5.90
CA ARG A 80 3.07 -3.64 5.13
C ARG A 80 3.22 -3.42 3.63
N THR A 81 4.36 -2.92 3.19
CA THR A 81 4.68 -2.76 1.77
C THR A 81 5.52 -3.93 1.29
N LEU A 82 4.99 -4.70 0.36
CA LEU A 82 5.64 -5.88 -0.20
C LEU A 82 6.35 -5.53 -1.50
N HIS A 83 7.58 -6.03 -1.65
CA HIS A 83 8.37 -5.88 -2.87
C HIS A 83 8.51 -7.23 -3.55
N PHE A 84 7.82 -7.41 -4.67
CA PHE A 84 7.79 -8.69 -5.38
C PHE A 84 8.88 -8.83 -6.45
N GLY A 85 9.57 -7.74 -6.80
CA GLY A 85 10.43 -7.72 -7.97
C GLY A 85 9.60 -7.88 -9.25
N ILE A 86 10.22 -8.12 -10.38
CA ILE A 86 9.53 -8.26 -11.67
C ILE A 86 8.91 -9.67 -11.76
N ARG A 87 7.84 -9.91 -11.00
CA ARG A 87 7.17 -11.22 -10.86
C ARG A 87 5.66 -11.07 -10.72
N GLU A 88 5.00 -10.53 -11.71
CA GLU A 88 3.57 -10.20 -11.64
C GLU A 88 2.69 -11.43 -11.38
N HIS A 89 3.01 -12.55 -12.02
CA HIS A 89 2.25 -13.79 -11.82
C HIS A 89 2.39 -14.33 -10.39
N ALA A 90 3.62 -14.32 -9.86
CA ALA A 90 3.86 -14.72 -8.47
C ALA A 90 3.19 -13.75 -7.49
N MET A 91 3.24 -12.44 -7.79
CA MET A 91 2.57 -11.40 -6.99
C MET A 91 1.07 -11.69 -6.87
N GLY A 92 0.40 -11.99 -7.98
CA GLY A 92 -1.02 -12.31 -7.99
C GLY A 92 -1.34 -13.55 -7.16
N ASN A 93 -0.54 -14.59 -7.28
CA ASN A 93 -0.73 -15.82 -6.50
C ASN A 93 -0.49 -15.61 -5.01
N ILE A 94 0.52 -14.83 -4.64
CA ILE A 94 0.78 -14.48 -3.24
C ILE A 94 -0.38 -13.68 -2.67
N ALA A 95 -0.88 -12.69 -3.41
CA ALA A 95 -2.02 -11.89 -2.98
C ALA A 95 -3.25 -12.76 -2.70
N ASN A 96 -3.53 -13.72 -3.59
CA ASN A 96 -4.63 -14.66 -3.40
C ASN A 96 -4.45 -15.53 -2.14
N GLY A 97 -3.22 -15.85 -1.79
CA GLY A 97 -2.94 -16.67 -0.60
C GLY A 97 -3.02 -15.90 0.72
N ILE A 98 -2.88 -14.57 0.68
CA ILE A 98 -2.96 -13.72 1.88
C ILE A 98 -4.40 -13.45 2.29
N THR A 99 -5.33 -13.38 1.36
CA THR A 99 -6.74 -13.01 1.60
C THR A 99 -7.59 -14.06 2.32
#